data_4d6867e2120ce2088fe2a6fc0c378629
#
_entry.id   4d6867e2120ce2088fe2a6fc0c378629
#
_cell.length_a   1.000
_cell.length_b   1.000
_cell.length_c   1.000
_cell.angle_alpha   90.00
_cell.angle_beta   90.00
_cell.angle_gamma   90.00
#
_symmetry.space_group_name_H-M   'P 1'
#
loop_
_entity.id
_entity.type
_entity.pdbx_description
1 polymer ?
#
loop_
_entity_poly.entity_id
_entity_poly.type
_entity_poly.pdbx_seq_one_letter_code
_entity_poly.pdbx_strand_id
1 'polypeptide(L)'
;IGVDPSYQGNNENIIKQYYSKALNLSAKHIILRHVLEHIAHPFDFLQQLKLENGGEGKIYIEVPCFDWIIKNNAWFDIYYEHVNYFRLADFFQLFGWIYESGTLFKGQYIYVVAELSSLQEPKFLEKNVVNYLKFSLNLMNTSDPKLSIDAVWGASSKGVIYCLIQQNNDRI
;
A
#
# COMPACT_ATOMS: atom_id res chain seq x y z
N ILE A 1 -3.86 16.66 13.07
CA ILE A 1 -3.08 15.75 13.92
C ILE A 1 -2.63 14.59 13.06
N GLY A 2 -1.35 14.23 13.13
CA GLY A 2 -0.78 13.03 12.52
C GLY A 2 -0.58 11.93 13.56
N VAL A 3 -0.65 10.67 13.12
CA VAL A 3 -0.31 9.50 13.94
C VAL A 3 0.67 8.67 13.14
N ASP A 4 1.91 8.54 13.61
CA ASP A 4 2.97 7.81 12.91
C ASP A 4 3.98 7.24 13.92
N PRO A 5 4.07 5.90 14.08
CA PRO A 5 5.00 5.27 15.01
C PRO A 5 6.47 5.49 14.64
N SER A 6 6.76 5.73 13.37
CA SER A 6 8.12 5.86 12.83
C SER A 6 8.64 7.30 12.83
N TYR A 7 7.80 8.26 13.18
CA TYR A 7 8.18 9.68 13.13
C TYR A 7 9.35 10.02 14.05
N GLN A 8 10.42 10.61 13.51
CA GLN A 8 11.64 10.97 14.23
C GLN A 8 11.74 12.45 14.58
N GLY A 9 10.80 13.29 14.11
CA GLY A 9 10.81 14.73 14.38
C GLY A 9 10.25 15.13 15.74
N ASN A 10 10.13 16.44 15.97
CA ASN A 10 9.65 17.05 17.21
C ASN A 10 8.36 17.88 17.02
N ASN A 11 7.56 17.59 15.97
CA ASN A 11 6.31 18.28 15.77
C ASN A 11 5.27 17.76 16.77
N GLU A 12 4.75 18.64 17.62
CA GLU A 12 3.74 18.34 18.65
C GLU A 12 2.38 17.87 18.09
N ASN A 13 2.11 18.17 16.80
CA ASN A 13 0.92 17.71 16.12
C ASN A 13 1.06 16.26 15.60
N ILE A 14 2.17 15.57 15.86
CA ILE A 14 2.36 14.18 15.46
C ILE A 14 2.52 13.30 16.70
N ILE A 15 1.61 12.35 16.82
CA ILE A 15 1.58 11.34 17.89
C ILE A 15 2.44 10.16 17.45
N LYS A 16 3.53 9.88 18.17
CA LYS A 16 4.52 8.83 17.84
C LYS A 16 4.09 7.46 18.35
N GLN A 17 3.00 6.94 17.82
CA GLN A 17 2.51 5.58 18.14
C GLN A 17 1.62 5.03 17.04
N TYR A 18 1.30 3.75 17.14
CA TYR A 18 0.27 3.17 16.28
C TYR A 18 -1.09 3.77 16.60
N TYR A 19 -1.92 3.93 15.55
CA TYR A 19 -3.30 4.33 15.75
C TYR A 19 -4.03 3.30 16.63
N SER A 20 -4.76 3.80 17.60
CA SER A 20 -5.58 2.97 18.49
C SER A 20 -6.74 3.78 19.05
N LYS A 21 -7.79 3.10 19.49
CA LYS A 21 -8.97 3.68 20.14
C LYS A 21 -8.63 4.59 21.33
N ALA A 22 -7.56 4.26 22.05
CA ALA A 22 -7.12 5.03 23.21
C ALA A 22 -6.75 6.50 22.89
N LEU A 23 -6.48 6.79 21.60
CA LEU A 23 -6.20 8.16 21.14
C LEU A 23 -7.42 9.06 21.15
N ASN A 24 -8.61 8.50 21.13
CA ASN A 24 -9.90 9.21 21.12
C ASN A 24 -9.93 10.36 20.09
N LEU A 25 -9.43 10.10 18.88
CA LEU A 25 -9.38 11.05 17.79
C LEU A 25 -10.65 10.95 16.95
N SER A 26 -11.19 12.10 16.56
CA SER A 26 -12.29 12.22 15.61
C SER A 26 -11.98 13.32 14.60
N ALA A 27 -12.30 13.09 13.33
CA ALA A 27 -12.01 14.01 12.25
C ALA A 27 -13.07 13.96 11.15
N LYS A 28 -13.39 15.12 10.55
CA LYS A 28 -14.24 15.18 9.35
C LYS A 28 -13.57 14.54 8.12
N HIS A 29 -12.24 14.56 8.09
CA HIS A 29 -11.44 14.03 7.00
C HIS A 29 -10.29 13.21 7.57
N ILE A 30 -10.17 11.98 7.11
CA ILE A 30 -9.12 11.04 7.46
C ILE A 30 -8.24 10.82 6.24
N ILE A 31 -6.93 10.80 6.42
CA ILE A 31 -5.97 10.56 5.34
C ILE A 31 -5.11 9.35 5.71
N LEU A 32 -5.17 8.31 4.88
CA LEU A 32 -4.29 7.15 4.93
C LEU A 32 -3.42 7.16 3.68
N ARG A 33 -2.18 7.57 3.84
CA ARG A 33 -1.23 7.61 2.75
C ARG A 33 -0.10 6.65 3.02
N HIS A 34 0.02 5.62 2.19
CA HIS A 34 0.98 4.52 2.37
C HIS A 34 0.87 3.89 3.77
N VAL A 35 -0.34 3.48 4.14
CA VAL A 35 -0.65 2.85 5.42
C VAL A 35 -1.31 1.49 5.21
N LEU A 36 -2.32 1.44 4.33
CA LEU A 36 -3.22 0.29 4.25
C LEU A 36 -2.52 -0.97 3.71
N GLU A 37 -1.51 -0.80 2.86
CA GLU A 37 -0.68 -1.90 2.35
C GLU A 37 0.12 -2.62 3.44
N HIS A 38 0.38 -1.96 4.56
CA HIS A 38 1.11 -2.51 5.72
C HIS A 38 0.19 -3.14 6.78
N ILE A 39 -1.13 -3.00 6.65
CA ILE A 39 -2.10 -3.47 7.64
C ILE A 39 -2.56 -4.89 7.30
N ALA A 40 -2.26 -5.88 8.16
CA ALA A 40 -2.58 -7.29 7.91
C ALA A 40 -4.08 -7.55 7.66
N HIS A 41 -4.96 -6.83 8.35
CA HIS A 41 -6.42 -6.94 8.23
C HIS A 41 -7.02 -5.57 7.87
N PRO A 42 -6.93 -5.13 6.60
CA PRO A 42 -7.28 -3.77 6.19
C PRO A 42 -8.76 -3.43 6.37
N PHE A 43 -9.66 -4.39 6.17
CA PHE A 43 -11.09 -4.18 6.39
C PHE A 43 -11.41 -3.94 7.87
N ASP A 44 -10.87 -4.77 8.77
CA ASP A 44 -11.07 -4.62 10.22
C ASP A 44 -10.55 -3.27 10.72
N PHE A 45 -9.38 -2.85 10.20
CA PHE A 45 -8.80 -1.55 10.51
C PHE A 45 -9.69 -0.40 10.05
N LEU A 46 -10.21 -0.44 8.82
CA LEU A 46 -11.14 0.57 8.31
C LEU A 46 -12.47 0.58 9.08
N GLN A 47 -12.97 -0.59 9.47
CA GLN A 47 -14.16 -0.72 10.29
C GLN A 47 -13.96 -0.12 11.70
N GLN A 48 -12.80 -0.35 12.29
CA GLN A 48 -12.42 0.26 13.56
C GLN A 48 -12.36 1.78 13.44
N LEU A 49 -11.69 2.32 12.40
CA LEU A 49 -11.66 3.76 12.12
C LEU A 49 -13.06 4.35 11.99
N LYS A 50 -13.95 3.68 11.26
CA LYS A 50 -15.34 4.10 11.10
C LYS A 50 -16.05 4.18 12.45
N LEU A 51 -15.95 3.15 13.27
CA LEU A 51 -16.60 3.12 14.59
C LEU A 51 -16.07 4.20 15.53
N GLU A 52 -14.76 4.41 15.56
CA GLU A 52 -14.12 5.39 16.43
C GLU A 52 -14.38 6.82 15.98
N ASN A 53 -14.60 7.03 14.68
CA ASN A 53 -14.96 8.33 14.11
C ASN A 53 -16.48 8.63 14.14
N GLY A 54 -17.25 7.86 14.91
CA GLY A 54 -18.70 8.05 15.01
C GLY A 54 -19.51 7.60 13.80
N GLY A 55 -18.91 6.80 12.92
CA GLY A 55 -19.54 6.27 11.71
C GLY A 55 -19.54 7.21 10.50
N GLU A 56 -18.97 8.41 10.63
CA GLU A 56 -19.05 9.48 9.63
C GLU A 56 -17.65 9.96 9.19
N GLY A 57 -17.63 10.75 8.12
CA GLY A 57 -16.44 11.43 7.63
C GLY A 57 -15.97 10.94 6.26
N LYS A 58 -15.13 11.75 5.62
CA LYS A 58 -14.49 11.38 4.35
C LYS A 58 -13.13 10.78 4.63
N ILE A 59 -12.82 9.72 3.90
CA ILE A 59 -11.52 9.08 3.95
C ILE A 59 -10.81 9.19 2.61
N TYR A 60 -9.57 9.67 2.63
CA TYR A 60 -8.62 9.59 1.52
C TYR A 60 -7.67 8.41 1.76
N ILE A 61 -7.57 7.54 0.78
CA ILE A 61 -6.63 6.40 0.81
C ILE A 61 -5.75 6.48 -0.42
N GLU A 62 -4.43 6.36 -0.22
CA GLU A 62 -3.42 6.28 -1.29
C GLU A 62 -2.52 5.08 -1.01
N VAL A 63 -2.42 4.17 -1.99
CA VAL A 63 -1.64 2.94 -1.90
C VAL A 63 -0.98 2.59 -3.25
N PRO A 64 0.06 1.74 -3.28
CA PRO A 64 0.62 1.22 -4.52
C PRO A 64 -0.43 0.50 -5.37
N CYS A 65 -0.36 0.71 -6.69
CA CYS A 65 -1.27 0.10 -7.65
C CYS A 65 -0.76 -1.27 -8.09
N PHE A 66 -1.45 -2.35 -7.72
CA PHE A 66 -1.04 -3.69 -8.09
C PHE A 66 -1.07 -3.94 -9.60
N ASP A 67 -2.04 -3.39 -10.32
CA ASP A 67 -2.09 -3.48 -11.79
C ASP A 67 -0.87 -2.83 -12.44
N TRP A 68 -0.40 -1.70 -11.91
CA TRP A 68 0.81 -1.04 -12.38
C TRP A 68 2.06 -1.86 -12.05
N ILE A 69 2.15 -2.44 -10.86
CA ILE A 69 3.25 -3.31 -10.43
C ILE A 69 3.41 -4.47 -11.42
N ILE A 70 2.32 -5.15 -11.73
CA ILE A 70 2.29 -6.27 -12.69
C ILE A 70 2.69 -5.81 -14.09
N LYS A 71 2.05 -4.74 -14.59
CA LYS A 71 2.28 -4.22 -15.95
C LYS A 71 3.73 -3.78 -16.18
N ASN A 72 4.37 -3.21 -15.17
CA ASN A 72 5.72 -2.64 -15.27
C ASN A 72 6.79 -3.56 -14.69
N ASN A 73 6.44 -4.80 -14.28
CA ASN A 73 7.35 -5.70 -13.59
C ASN A 73 8.09 -5.01 -12.42
N ALA A 74 7.34 -4.22 -11.64
CA ALA A 74 7.89 -3.42 -10.55
C ALA A 74 8.13 -4.28 -9.31
N TRP A 75 9.02 -5.29 -9.44
CA TRP A 75 9.35 -6.25 -8.39
C TRP A 75 9.80 -5.59 -7.07
N PHE A 76 10.35 -4.41 -7.14
CA PHE A 76 10.82 -3.63 -5.99
C PHE A 76 9.68 -3.11 -5.09
N ASP A 77 8.44 -3.12 -5.57
CA ASP A 77 7.24 -2.80 -4.79
C ASP A 77 6.65 -4.05 -4.12
N ILE A 78 7.23 -5.25 -4.39
CA ILE A 78 6.84 -6.51 -3.75
C ILE A 78 7.90 -6.85 -2.69
N TYR A 79 7.63 -6.50 -1.46
CA TYR A 79 8.56 -6.73 -0.34
C TYR A 79 7.80 -6.98 0.98
N TYR A 80 8.53 -7.43 1.99
CA TYR A 80 7.98 -7.99 3.22
C TYR A 80 7.07 -7.05 4.04
N GLU A 81 7.22 -5.74 3.91
CA GLU A 81 6.37 -4.78 4.61
C GLU A 81 5.02 -4.56 3.94
N HIS A 82 4.92 -4.83 2.63
CA HIS A 82 3.65 -4.80 1.90
C HIS A 82 2.94 -6.15 2.03
N VAL A 83 2.06 -6.26 3.00
CA VAL A 83 1.27 -7.48 3.24
C VAL A 83 0.00 -7.53 2.41
N ASN A 84 -0.39 -6.41 1.80
CA ASN A 84 -1.52 -6.31 0.88
C ASN A 84 -1.15 -5.57 -0.40
N TYR A 85 -1.80 -5.96 -1.48
CA TYR A 85 -1.67 -5.34 -2.81
C TYR A 85 -3.05 -5.00 -3.32
N PHE A 86 -3.28 -3.72 -3.61
CA PHE A 86 -4.59 -3.18 -3.95
C PHE A 86 -4.71 -2.84 -5.43
N ARG A 87 -5.92 -3.06 -5.94
CA ARG A 87 -6.40 -2.57 -7.22
C ARG A 87 -7.48 -1.55 -6.98
N LEU A 88 -7.71 -0.66 -7.93
CA LEU A 88 -8.79 0.32 -7.79
C LEU A 88 -10.16 -0.36 -7.61
N ALA A 89 -10.37 -1.50 -8.26
CA ALA A 89 -11.61 -2.28 -8.15
C ALA A 89 -11.90 -2.78 -6.72
N ASP A 90 -10.88 -3.00 -5.89
CA ASP A 90 -11.05 -3.47 -4.52
C ASP A 90 -11.73 -2.41 -3.67
N PHE A 91 -11.41 -1.13 -3.90
CA PHE A 91 -12.04 -0.02 -3.19
C PHE A 91 -13.51 0.16 -3.55
N PHE A 92 -13.92 -0.17 -4.79
CA PHE A 92 -15.33 -0.20 -5.18
C PHE A 92 -16.11 -1.34 -4.52
N GLN A 93 -15.43 -2.37 -4.02
CA GLN A 93 -16.05 -3.40 -3.19
C GLN A 93 -16.14 -2.97 -1.72
N LEU A 94 -15.17 -2.18 -1.24
CA LEU A 94 -15.11 -1.73 0.14
C LEU A 94 -16.05 -0.56 0.45
N PHE A 95 -16.28 0.35 -0.52
CA PHE A 95 -17.06 1.56 -0.29
C PHE A 95 -18.24 1.65 -1.26
N GLY A 96 -19.45 1.79 -0.70
CA GLY A 96 -20.67 2.02 -1.48
C GLY A 96 -20.75 3.44 -2.07
N TRP A 97 -19.98 4.39 -1.53
CA TRP A 97 -19.93 5.78 -2.03
C TRP A 97 -18.49 6.27 -2.12
N ILE A 98 -18.02 6.46 -3.34
CA ILE A 98 -16.72 7.04 -3.68
C ILE A 98 -16.96 8.38 -4.38
N TYR A 99 -16.42 9.45 -3.81
CA TYR A 99 -16.51 10.80 -4.38
C TYR A 99 -15.57 11.00 -5.55
N GLU A 100 -14.36 10.45 -5.40
CA GLU A 100 -13.28 10.61 -6.37
C GLU A 100 -12.34 9.40 -6.29
N SER A 101 -11.78 9.01 -7.42
CA SER A 101 -10.73 8.00 -7.49
C SER A 101 -9.88 8.21 -8.73
N GLY A 102 -8.65 7.73 -8.69
CA GLY A 102 -7.75 7.86 -9.82
C GLY A 102 -6.38 7.28 -9.54
N THR A 103 -5.44 7.70 -10.37
CA THR A 103 -4.04 7.28 -10.26
C THR A 103 -3.11 8.47 -10.15
N LEU A 104 -1.99 8.28 -9.48
CA LEU A 104 -0.91 9.25 -9.31
C LEU A 104 0.40 8.68 -9.86
N PHE A 105 1.38 9.56 -10.13
CA PHE A 105 2.72 9.18 -10.56
C PHE A 105 2.71 8.20 -11.74
N LYS A 106 1.99 8.57 -12.82
CA LYS A 106 1.85 7.76 -14.05
C LYS A 106 1.26 6.36 -13.80
N GLY A 107 0.37 6.26 -12.80
CA GLY A 107 -0.34 5.03 -12.46
C GLY A 107 0.29 4.19 -11.36
N GLN A 108 1.46 4.58 -10.82
CA GLN A 108 2.15 3.81 -9.77
C GLN A 108 1.34 3.70 -8.48
N TYR A 109 0.60 4.74 -8.14
CA TYR A 109 -0.29 4.74 -6.97
C TYR A 109 -1.74 4.94 -7.41
N ILE A 110 -2.65 4.34 -6.66
CA ILE A 110 -4.08 4.62 -6.75
C ILE A 110 -4.50 5.42 -5.53
N TYR A 111 -5.51 6.28 -5.72
CA TYR A 111 -6.17 6.96 -4.62
C TYR A 111 -7.69 6.87 -4.74
N VAL A 112 -8.34 6.92 -3.60
CA VAL A 112 -9.79 7.06 -3.48
C VAL A 112 -10.14 8.07 -2.39
N VAL A 113 -11.20 8.84 -2.64
CA VAL A 113 -11.88 9.66 -1.64
C VAL A 113 -13.26 9.08 -1.45
N ALA A 114 -13.52 8.49 -0.30
CA ALA A 114 -14.76 7.77 -0.05
C ALA A 114 -15.50 8.32 1.19
N GLU A 115 -16.78 8.03 1.27
CA GLU A 115 -17.60 8.25 2.46
C GLU A 115 -17.39 7.10 3.42
N LEU A 116 -16.87 7.39 4.62
CA LEU A 116 -16.53 6.37 5.61
C LEU A 116 -17.76 5.58 6.09
N SER A 117 -18.92 6.25 6.18
CA SER A 117 -20.18 5.58 6.53
C SER A 117 -20.59 4.49 5.54
N SER A 118 -20.15 4.61 4.28
CA SER A 118 -20.47 3.67 3.19
C SER A 118 -19.57 2.43 3.16
N LEU A 119 -18.60 2.30 4.10
CA LEU A 119 -17.77 1.12 4.22
C LEU A 119 -18.64 -0.13 4.44
N GLN A 120 -18.42 -1.14 3.62
CA GLN A 120 -19.15 -2.40 3.60
C GLN A 120 -18.19 -3.58 3.47
N GLU A 121 -18.66 -4.75 3.90
CA GLU A 121 -17.89 -5.99 3.76
C GLU A 121 -17.69 -6.32 2.27
N PRO A 122 -16.43 -6.56 1.83
CA PRO A 122 -16.14 -6.86 0.45
C PRO A 122 -16.74 -8.22 0.07
N LYS A 123 -17.42 -8.27 -1.08
CA LYS A 123 -17.94 -9.51 -1.65
C LYS A 123 -16.87 -10.14 -2.53
N PHE A 124 -16.32 -11.25 -2.09
CA PHE A 124 -15.40 -12.03 -2.92
C PHE A 124 -16.19 -12.72 -4.05
N LEU A 125 -15.97 -12.26 -5.28
CA LEU A 125 -16.49 -12.92 -6.44
C LEU A 125 -15.46 -13.98 -6.89
N GLU A 126 -15.80 -15.25 -6.82
CA GLU A 126 -14.93 -16.37 -7.24
C GLU A 126 -14.39 -16.20 -8.68
N LYS A 127 -15.11 -15.47 -9.53
CA LYS A 127 -14.72 -15.17 -10.92
C LYS A 127 -13.59 -14.14 -11.04
N ASN A 128 -13.24 -13.45 -9.96
CA ASN A 128 -12.16 -12.45 -9.95
C ASN A 128 -10.81 -13.04 -9.51
N VAL A 129 -10.68 -14.36 -9.49
CA VAL A 129 -9.36 -15.01 -9.40
C VAL A 129 -8.64 -14.69 -10.70
N VAL A 130 -8.01 -13.54 -10.73
CA VAL A 130 -7.18 -13.13 -11.85
C VAL A 130 -5.99 -14.06 -11.88
N ASN A 131 -5.75 -14.66 -13.04
CA ASN A 131 -4.63 -15.55 -13.26
C ASN A 131 -3.32 -14.73 -13.34
N TYR A 132 -2.87 -14.20 -12.19
CA TYR A 132 -1.65 -13.41 -12.03
C TYR A 132 -0.37 -14.25 -12.11
N LEU A 133 -0.48 -15.56 -12.29
CA LEU A 133 0.65 -16.49 -12.39
C LEU A 133 1.55 -16.27 -13.60
N LYS A 134 1.28 -15.24 -14.41
CA LYS A 134 2.20 -14.75 -15.43
C LYS A 134 3.10 -13.61 -14.95
N PHE A 135 3.16 -13.35 -13.66
CA PHE A 135 4.26 -12.55 -13.11
C PHE A 135 5.53 -13.37 -13.34
N SER A 136 6.16 -13.12 -14.46
CA SER A 136 7.34 -13.88 -14.87
C SER A 136 8.45 -13.62 -13.87
N LEU A 137 8.85 -14.67 -13.17
CA LEU A 137 10.09 -14.70 -12.38
C LEU A 137 11.35 -14.48 -13.25
N ASN A 138 11.21 -14.26 -14.56
CA ASN A 138 12.28 -13.73 -15.43
C ASN A 138 12.83 -12.38 -14.98
N LEU A 139 12.32 -11.84 -13.87
CA LEU A 139 12.89 -10.70 -13.15
C LEU A 139 14.33 -10.93 -12.68
N MET A 140 14.74 -12.15 -12.53
CA MET A 140 16.10 -12.50 -12.09
C MET A 140 17.13 -12.39 -13.21
N ASN A 141 16.72 -12.26 -14.47
CA ASN A 141 17.62 -12.13 -15.61
C ASN A 141 17.88 -10.67 -16.04
N THR A 142 17.69 -9.70 -15.16
CA THR A 142 18.07 -8.30 -15.40
C THR A 142 19.56 -8.02 -15.19
N SER A 143 20.35 -9.01 -14.84
CA SER A 143 21.80 -8.86 -14.92
C SER A 143 22.20 -8.92 -16.39
N ASP A 144 22.36 -7.76 -17.04
CA ASP A 144 23.20 -7.71 -18.23
C ASP A 144 24.58 -8.23 -17.80
N PRO A 145 25.03 -9.40 -18.29
CA PRO A 145 26.31 -9.99 -17.87
C PRO A 145 27.53 -9.12 -18.24
N LYS A 146 27.28 -7.99 -18.93
CA LYS A 146 28.28 -6.99 -19.31
C LYS A 146 28.37 -5.80 -18.35
N LEU A 147 27.44 -5.66 -17.40
CA LEU A 147 27.45 -4.58 -16.41
C LEU A 147 28.08 -5.09 -15.10
N SER A 148 29.36 -4.77 -14.90
CA SER A 148 29.96 -4.84 -13.57
C SER A 148 29.38 -3.68 -12.74
N ILE A 149 28.65 -4.00 -11.68
CA ILE A 149 28.10 -3.01 -10.75
C ILE A 149 28.94 -3.01 -9.49
N ASP A 150 29.71 -1.94 -9.30
CA ASP A 150 30.61 -1.79 -8.15
C ASP A 150 29.91 -1.24 -6.91
N ALA A 151 28.77 -0.52 -7.09
CA ALA A 151 28.01 0.07 -5.98
C ALA A 151 26.53 0.27 -6.31
N VAL A 152 25.68 0.13 -5.29
CA VAL A 152 24.25 0.45 -5.37
C VAL A 152 23.96 1.68 -4.51
N TRP A 153 23.45 2.75 -5.13
CA TRP A 153 23.06 3.96 -4.43
C TRP A 153 21.60 3.87 -3.97
N GLY A 154 21.38 3.95 -2.66
CA GLY A 154 20.07 3.97 -2.02
C GLY A 154 19.79 2.69 -1.22
N ALA A 155 19.52 2.88 0.09
CA ALA A 155 19.20 1.82 1.04
C ALA A 155 17.69 1.65 1.27
N SER A 156 16.85 2.13 0.34
CA SER A 156 15.41 1.86 0.32
C SER A 156 15.12 0.46 -0.25
N SER A 157 13.85 0.04 -0.23
CA SER A 157 13.40 -1.28 -0.71
C SER A 157 14.04 -1.71 -2.04
N LYS A 158 14.12 -0.82 -3.03
CA LYS A 158 14.73 -1.12 -4.35
C LYS A 158 16.17 -1.55 -4.25
N GLY A 159 17.00 -0.78 -3.55
CA GLY A 159 18.43 -1.07 -3.40
C GLY A 159 18.67 -2.34 -2.60
N VAL A 160 17.94 -2.52 -1.51
CA VAL A 160 18.06 -3.73 -0.66
C VAL A 160 17.65 -4.98 -1.42
N ILE A 161 16.51 -5.00 -2.08
CA ILE A 161 16.03 -6.17 -2.84
C ILE A 161 16.97 -6.47 -4.00
N TYR A 162 17.45 -5.43 -4.71
CA TYR A 162 18.45 -5.62 -5.77
C TYR A 162 19.69 -6.33 -5.26
N CYS A 163 20.28 -5.88 -4.15
CA CYS A 163 21.45 -6.51 -3.55
C CYS A 163 21.17 -7.97 -3.13
N LEU A 164 20.00 -8.24 -2.56
CA LEU A 164 19.61 -9.60 -2.16
C LEU A 164 19.47 -10.54 -3.36
N ILE A 165 18.93 -10.08 -4.47
CA ILE A 165 18.82 -10.85 -5.72
C ILE A 165 20.21 -11.14 -6.26
N GLN A 166 21.13 -10.17 -6.30
CA GLN A 166 22.49 -10.35 -6.81
C GLN A 166 23.29 -11.33 -5.94
N GLN A 167 23.22 -11.24 -4.61
CA GLN A 167 23.89 -12.18 -3.70
C GLN A 167 23.45 -13.63 -3.90
N ASN A 168 22.20 -13.87 -4.29
CA ASN A 168 21.70 -15.21 -4.58
C ASN A 168 22.19 -15.75 -5.94
N ASN A 169 22.45 -14.88 -6.91
CA ASN A 169 22.95 -15.28 -8.23
C ASN A 169 24.42 -15.75 -8.18
N ASP A 170 25.21 -15.24 -7.24
CA ASP A 170 26.60 -15.66 -7.06
C ASP A 170 26.75 -17.01 -6.31
N ARG A 171 25.64 -17.63 -5.88
CA ARG A 171 25.61 -18.89 -5.13
C ARG A 171 24.99 -20.07 -5.89
N ILE A 172 24.60 -19.85 -7.15
CA ILE A 172 24.11 -20.88 -8.07
C ILE A 172 25.19 -21.10 -9.15
#